data_a716cdfa6a92a9636d0a08edd1d4a5d5
#
_entry.id   a716cdfa6a92a9636d0a08edd1d4a5d5
#
_cell.length_a   1.000
_cell.length_b   1.000
_cell.length_c   1.000
_cell.angle_alpha   90.00
_cell.angle_beta   90.00
_cell.angle_gamma   90.00
#
_symmetry.space_group_name_H-M   'P 1'
#
loop_
_entity.id
_entity.type
_entity.pdbx_description
1 polymer ?
#
loop_
_entity_poly.entity_id
_entity_poly.type
_entity_poly.pdbx_seq_one_letter_code
_entity_poly.pdbx_strand_id
1 'polypeptide(L)'
;MKNILLIGTGGTIASDVTENGLAPELTTEQLLSHLPAISGICNVDCVQLLNLDSTNMRPEHWLKMVRCIRESYDRYDGFVITHGTDTMAYTAAALSYLIQGSPKPIILTGAQKPIGFDSTDSKINLADAFRCAASDLPGVSIVFNSHVILGTRARKTRSKSFQACSSIN
;
A
#
# COMPACT_ATOMS: atom_id res chain seq x y z
N MET A 1 1.26 11.99 -18.14
CA MET A 1 1.34 10.88 -17.16
C MET A 1 0.65 11.34 -15.88
N LYS A 2 -0.05 10.44 -15.17
CA LYS A 2 -0.68 10.75 -13.88
C LYS A 2 0.38 10.90 -12.78
N ASN A 3 0.12 11.77 -11.82
CA ASN A 3 0.97 12.00 -10.65
C ASN A 3 0.43 11.21 -9.47
N ILE A 4 1.23 10.31 -8.91
CA ILE A 4 0.83 9.41 -7.83
C ILE A 4 1.68 9.70 -6.59
N LEU A 5 1.04 9.78 -5.42
CA LEU A 5 1.74 9.85 -4.15
C LEU A 5 1.89 8.45 -3.54
N LEU A 6 3.14 8.03 -3.32
CA LEU A 6 3.46 6.84 -2.54
C LEU A 6 3.59 7.21 -1.06
N ILE A 7 2.74 6.62 -0.22
CA ILE A 7 2.70 6.82 1.22
C ILE A 7 3.24 5.56 1.90
N GLY A 8 4.40 5.65 2.52
CA GLY A 8 5.02 4.57 3.28
C GLY A 8 4.47 4.50 4.70
N THR A 9 4.04 3.33 5.14
CA THR A 9 3.63 3.08 6.53
C THR A 9 4.40 1.94 7.18
N GLY A 10 5.34 1.33 6.48
CA GLY A 10 6.13 0.18 6.94
C GLY A 10 5.60 -1.15 6.41
N GLY A 11 5.56 -2.16 7.26
CA GLY A 11 5.15 -3.53 6.92
C GLY A 11 6.26 -4.36 6.27
N THR A 12 5.99 -5.63 6.03
CA THR A 12 6.97 -6.59 5.49
C THR A 12 7.55 -6.19 4.14
N ILE A 13 6.76 -5.52 3.29
CA ILE A 13 7.24 -5.02 1.99
C ILE A 13 8.46 -4.11 2.11
N ALA A 14 8.50 -3.30 3.18
CA ALA A 14 9.58 -2.36 3.49
C ALA A 14 10.57 -2.92 4.53
N SER A 15 10.49 -4.21 4.87
CA SER A 15 11.38 -4.81 5.86
C SER A 15 12.69 -5.25 5.25
N ASP A 16 13.73 -5.22 6.09
CA ASP A 16 15.03 -5.80 5.80
C ASP A 16 15.45 -6.69 6.96
N VAL A 17 16.49 -7.49 6.77
CA VAL A 17 17.04 -8.38 7.78
C VAL A 17 17.88 -7.58 8.76
N THR A 18 17.48 -7.57 10.02
CA THR A 18 18.23 -6.96 11.13
C THR A 18 18.76 -8.04 12.09
N GLU A 19 19.60 -7.64 13.02
CA GLU A 19 20.09 -8.54 14.09
C GLU A 19 18.96 -9.14 14.93
N ASN A 20 17.80 -8.46 14.99
CA ASN A 20 16.61 -8.87 15.74
C ASN A 20 15.51 -9.50 14.88
N GLY A 21 15.81 -9.84 13.61
CA GLY A 21 14.84 -10.36 12.65
C GLY A 21 14.43 -9.33 11.59
N LEU A 22 13.29 -9.56 10.95
CA LEU A 22 12.75 -8.61 9.96
C LEU A 22 12.16 -7.37 10.65
N ALA A 23 12.60 -6.18 10.23
CA ALA A 23 12.04 -4.92 10.68
C ALA A 23 11.81 -3.98 9.49
N PRO A 24 10.78 -3.09 9.53
CA PRO A 24 10.58 -2.08 8.49
C PRO A 24 11.73 -1.06 8.52
N GLU A 25 12.62 -1.15 7.55
CA GLU A 25 13.86 -0.35 7.47
C GLU A 25 13.92 0.49 6.19
N LEU A 26 13.28 0.02 5.10
CA LEU A 26 13.35 0.67 3.80
C LEU A 26 12.42 1.89 3.74
N THR A 27 12.95 2.99 3.21
CA THR A 27 12.13 4.16 2.85
C THR A 27 11.34 3.94 1.57
N THR A 28 10.36 4.81 1.31
CA THR A 28 9.56 4.78 0.08
C THR A 28 10.42 4.94 -1.17
N GLU A 29 11.46 5.77 -1.12
CA GLU A 29 12.41 5.98 -2.23
C GLU A 29 13.22 4.72 -2.51
N GLN A 30 13.65 4.03 -1.44
CA GLN A 30 14.35 2.76 -1.56
C GLN A 30 13.45 1.67 -2.15
N LEU A 31 12.16 1.62 -1.77
CA LEU A 31 11.18 0.72 -2.38
C LEU A 31 11.04 0.97 -3.89
N LEU A 32 10.94 2.23 -4.32
CA LEU A 32 10.85 2.59 -5.74
C LEU A 32 12.10 2.19 -6.53
N SER A 33 13.28 2.24 -5.93
CA SER A 33 14.52 1.85 -6.61
C SER A 33 14.52 0.38 -7.09
N HIS A 34 13.71 -0.48 -6.47
CA HIS A 34 13.49 -1.87 -6.90
C HIS A 34 12.55 -2.00 -8.12
N LEU A 35 11.91 -0.91 -8.56
CA LEU A 35 10.89 -0.90 -9.61
C LEU A 35 11.14 0.20 -10.66
N PRO A 36 12.27 0.19 -11.37
CA PRO A 36 12.60 1.26 -12.34
C PRO A 36 11.56 1.40 -13.45
N ALA A 37 10.81 0.33 -13.78
CA ALA A 37 9.77 0.36 -14.82
C ALA A 37 8.55 1.23 -14.44
N ILE A 38 8.39 1.67 -13.18
CA ILE A 38 7.28 2.52 -12.75
C ILE A 38 7.33 3.89 -13.45
N SER A 39 8.51 4.41 -13.75
CA SER A 39 8.68 5.67 -14.49
C SER A 39 8.02 5.67 -15.87
N GLY A 40 7.75 4.50 -16.45
CA GLY A 40 6.98 4.35 -17.68
C GLY A 40 5.46 4.33 -17.49
N ILE A 41 4.96 4.27 -16.25
CA ILE A 41 3.54 4.18 -15.90
C ILE A 41 3.02 5.52 -15.38
N CYS A 42 3.71 6.11 -14.42
CA CYS A 42 3.29 7.34 -13.73
C CYS A 42 4.50 8.10 -13.17
N ASN A 43 4.27 9.38 -12.83
CA ASN A 43 5.20 10.14 -11.98
C ASN A 43 4.90 9.80 -10.52
N VAL A 44 5.93 9.61 -9.70
CA VAL A 44 5.76 9.23 -8.29
C VAL A 44 6.52 10.18 -7.40
N ASP A 45 5.80 10.78 -6.45
CA ASP A 45 6.38 11.42 -5.29
C ASP A 45 6.21 10.51 -4.06
N CYS A 46 7.10 10.63 -3.10
CA CYS A 46 7.17 9.78 -1.92
C CYS A 46 6.97 10.56 -0.64
N VAL A 47 6.30 9.94 0.32
CA VAL A 47 6.26 10.38 1.72
C VAL A 47 6.36 9.18 2.66
N GLN A 48 7.34 9.21 3.56
CA GLN A 48 7.44 8.24 4.65
C GLN A 48 6.61 8.75 5.82
N LEU A 49 5.36 8.30 5.91
CA LEU A 49 4.41 8.77 6.92
C LEU A 49 4.57 8.05 8.26
N LEU A 50 4.76 6.73 8.20
CA LEU A 50 4.94 5.84 9.34
C LEU A 50 5.98 4.77 8.99
N ASN A 51 6.52 4.11 10.01
CA ASN A 51 7.39 2.95 9.85
C ASN A 51 7.03 1.90 10.91
N LEU A 52 5.92 1.20 10.71
CA LEU A 52 5.32 0.30 11.69
C LEU A 52 5.17 -1.12 11.16
N ASP A 53 5.30 -2.09 12.07
CA ASP A 53 4.61 -3.36 11.91
C ASP A 53 3.10 -3.11 12.04
N SER A 54 2.30 -3.68 11.12
CA SER A 54 0.86 -3.41 11.08
C SER A 54 0.11 -3.91 12.32
N THR A 55 0.68 -4.82 13.10
CA THR A 55 0.13 -5.23 14.40
C THR A 55 0.08 -4.09 15.41
N ASN A 56 0.89 -3.05 15.21
CA ASN A 56 0.92 -1.83 16.01
C ASN A 56 0.05 -0.69 15.44
N MET A 57 -0.75 -0.97 14.40
CA MET A 57 -1.64 0.02 13.81
C MET A 57 -2.75 0.41 14.80
N ARG A 58 -3.00 1.73 14.90
CA ARG A 58 -3.99 2.32 15.80
C ARG A 58 -4.86 3.35 15.04
N PRO A 59 -6.03 3.72 15.56
CA PRO A 59 -6.91 4.70 14.92
C PRO A 59 -6.24 6.03 14.60
N GLU A 60 -5.31 6.50 15.44
CA GLU A 60 -4.55 7.73 15.22
C GLU A 60 -3.72 7.67 13.93
N HIS A 61 -3.23 6.49 13.57
CA HIS A 61 -2.47 6.28 12.34
C HIS A 61 -3.37 6.38 11.10
N TRP A 62 -4.61 5.88 11.17
CA TRP A 62 -5.59 6.08 10.08
C TRP A 62 -5.91 7.56 9.88
N LEU A 63 -6.06 8.33 10.97
CA LEU A 63 -6.29 9.78 10.88
C LEU A 63 -5.10 10.51 10.27
N LYS A 64 -3.86 10.07 10.55
CA LYS A 64 -2.66 10.61 9.89
C LYS A 64 -2.67 10.33 8.37
N MET A 65 -3.03 9.11 7.95
CA MET A 65 -3.16 8.76 6.54
C MET A 65 -4.22 9.61 5.85
N VAL A 66 -5.40 9.75 6.46
CA VAL A 66 -6.49 10.60 5.94
C VAL A 66 -6.04 12.05 5.77
N ARG A 67 -5.34 12.61 6.77
CA ARG A 67 -4.82 13.97 6.70
C ARG A 67 -3.80 14.12 5.57
N CYS A 68 -2.84 13.21 5.47
CA CYS A 68 -1.84 13.20 4.39
C CYS A 68 -2.51 13.18 2.99
N ILE A 69 -3.50 12.31 2.81
CA ILE A 69 -4.25 12.23 1.54
C ILE A 69 -5.01 13.54 1.28
N ARG A 70 -5.73 14.08 2.26
CA ARG A 70 -6.52 15.31 2.10
C ARG A 70 -5.67 16.53 1.77
N GLU A 71 -4.55 16.71 2.46
CA GLU A 71 -3.61 17.81 2.23
C GLU A 71 -2.90 17.72 0.87
N SER A 72 -2.85 16.53 0.30
CA SER A 72 -2.20 16.24 -0.98
C SER A 72 -3.20 16.05 -2.13
N TYR A 73 -4.51 16.04 -1.84
CA TYR A 73 -5.54 15.53 -2.73
C TYR A 73 -5.56 16.21 -4.10
N ASP A 74 -5.42 17.55 -4.14
CA ASP A 74 -5.50 18.32 -5.39
C ASP A 74 -4.24 18.19 -6.25
N ARG A 75 -3.11 17.78 -5.65
CA ARG A 75 -1.82 17.68 -6.35
C ARG A 75 -1.59 16.35 -7.06
N TYR A 76 -2.29 15.28 -6.63
CA TYR A 76 -2.10 13.94 -7.14
C TYR A 76 -3.36 13.37 -7.74
N ASP A 77 -3.20 12.51 -8.75
CA ASP A 77 -4.30 11.82 -9.44
C ASP A 77 -4.71 10.52 -8.72
N GLY A 78 -3.82 9.98 -7.88
CA GLY A 78 -4.05 8.77 -7.12
C GLY A 78 -3.02 8.58 -6.00
N PHE A 79 -3.27 7.60 -5.14
CA PHE A 79 -2.48 7.32 -3.95
C PHE A 79 -2.16 5.83 -3.86
N VAL A 80 -0.92 5.49 -3.52
CA VAL A 80 -0.50 4.14 -3.16
C VAL A 80 -0.01 4.17 -1.72
N ILE A 81 -0.51 3.25 -0.89
CA ILE A 81 -0.13 3.11 0.52
C ILE A 81 0.50 1.75 0.71
N THR A 82 1.77 1.70 1.09
CA THR A 82 2.41 0.44 1.51
C THR A 82 2.09 0.16 2.97
N HIS A 83 1.69 -1.07 3.27
CA HIS A 83 1.15 -1.46 4.56
C HIS A 83 1.49 -2.91 4.92
N GLY A 84 1.61 -3.21 6.19
CA GLY A 84 1.72 -4.59 6.65
C GLY A 84 0.42 -5.37 6.46
N THR A 85 0.52 -6.64 6.07
CA THR A 85 -0.64 -7.44 5.63
C THR A 85 -1.60 -7.82 6.76
N ASP A 86 -1.15 -7.86 8.02
CA ASP A 86 -1.96 -8.36 9.14
C ASP A 86 -3.20 -7.49 9.41
N THR A 87 -3.06 -6.18 9.29
CA THR A 87 -4.17 -5.24 9.55
C THR A 87 -4.55 -4.39 8.34
N MET A 88 -4.01 -4.67 7.15
CA MET A 88 -4.28 -3.92 5.92
C MET A 88 -5.78 -3.85 5.59
N ALA A 89 -6.51 -4.94 5.78
CA ALA A 89 -7.95 -5.00 5.56
C ALA A 89 -8.73 -4.05 6.48
N TYR A 90 -8.32 -3.92 7.74
CA TYR A 90 -8.92 -2.98 8.69
C TYR A 90 -8.61 -1.53 8.31
N THR A 91 -7.37 -1.24 7.91
CA THR A 91 -6.98 0.09 7.43
C THR A 91 -7.76 0.46 6.17
N ALA A 92 -7.89 -0.45 5.20
CA ALA A 92 -8.65 -0.22 3.98
C ALA A 92 -10.14 0.06 4.27
N ALA A 93 -10.76 -0.68 5.19
CA ALA A 93 -12.12 -0.42 5.64
C ALA A 93 -12.24 0.95 6.32
N ALA A 94 -11.34 1.27 7.25
CA ALA A 94 -11.35 2.56 7.95
C ALA A 94 -11.21 3.73 6.96
N LEU A 95 -10.26 3.67 6.02
CA LEU A 95 -10.08 4.71 5.01
C LEU A 95 -11.30 4.84 4.08
N SER A 96 -11.96 3.72 3.74
CA SER A 96 -13.18 3.72 2.93
C SER A 96 -14.31 4.53 3.57
N TYR A 97 -14.44 4.48 4.90
CA TYR A 97 -15.45 5.26 5.64
C TYR A 97 -14.99 6.69 5.97
N LEU A 98 -13.70 6.91 6.17
CA LEU A 98 -13.14 8.23 6.48
C LEU A 98 -12.97 9.12 5.24
N ILE A 99 -12.82 8.51 4.04
CA ILE A 99 -12.67 9.18 2.75
C ILE A 99 -13.74 8.65 1.80
N GLN A 100 -14.98 9.11 2.00
CA GLN A 100 -16.12 8.68 1.19
C GLN A 100 -16.16 9.44 -0.16
N GLY A 101 -16.60 8.72 -1.20
CA GLY A 101 -16.91 9.33 -2.49
C GLY A 101 -15.69 9.85 -3.26
N SER A 102 -14.49 9.38 -2.95
CA SER A 102 -13.30 9.78 -3.70
C SER A 102 -13.38 9.28 -5.15
N PRO A 103 -13.35 10.17 -6.17
CA PRO A 103 -13.20 9.77 -7.56
C PRO A 103 -11.77 9.30 -7.88
N LYS A 104 -10.80 9.61 -7.03
CA LYS A 104 -9.39 9.22 -7.21
C LYS A 104 -9.11 7.87 -6.54
N PRO A 105 -8.26 7.04 -7.16
CA PRO A 105 -7.80 5.78 -6.57
C PRO A 105 -7.00 5.99 -5.28
N ILE A 106 -7.32 5.21 -4.25
CA ILE A 106 -6.56 5.10 -3.01
C ILE A 106 -6.27 3.62 -2.81
N ILE A 107 -5.07 3.21 -3.17
CA ILE A 107 -4.69 1.80 -3.29
C ILE A 107 -3.78 1.41 -2.13
N LEU A 108 -4.21 0.44 -1.32
CA LEU A 108 -3.34 -0.19 -0.35
C LEU A 108 -2.70 -1.44 -0.96
N THR A 109 -1.44 -1.65 -0.64
CA THR A 109 -0.73 -2.86 -0.98
C THR A 109 0.31 -3.21 0.09
N GLY A 110 0.81 -4.42 0.03
CA GLY A 110 1.82 -4.94 0.93
C GLY A 110 2.44 -6.19 0.35
N ALA A 111 3.17 -6.93 1.17
CA ALA A 111 3.76 -8.19 0.74
C ALA A 111 3.93 -9.16 1.90
N GLN A 112 4.00 -10.45 1.57
CA GLN A 112 4.34 -11.51 2.52
C GLN A 112 5.85 -11.63 2.70
N LYS A 113 6.65 -11.15 1.73
CA LYS A 113 8.11 -11.15 1.80
C LYS A 113 8.69 -9.78 1.44
N PRO A 114 9.84 -9.41 2.04
CA PRO A 114 10.54 -8.16 1.74
C PRO A 114 10.88 -8.01 0.25
N ILE A 115 10.92 -6.76 -0.21
CA ILE A 115 11.16 -6.46 -1.64
C ILE A 115 12.56 -6.84 -2.11
N GLY A 116 13.54 -6.85 -1.21
CA GLY A 116 14.93 -7.23 -1.49
C GLY A 116 15.16 -8.74 -1.63
N PHE A 117 14.17 -9.58 -1.35
CA PHE A 117 14.33 -11.04 -1.46
C PHE A 117 14.21 -11.53 -2.90
N ASP A 118 14.98 -12.56 -3.29
CA ASP A 118 14.93 -13.15 -4.64
C ASP A 118 13.54 -13.67 -4.98
N SER A 119 12.89 -14.38 -4.04
CA SER A 119 11.51 -14.84 -4.18
C SER A 119 10.60 -13.97 -3.33
N THR A 120 10.02 -12.94 -3.95
CA THR A 120 9.12 -11.99 -3.30
C THR A 120 7.87 -11.72 -4.13
N ASP A 121 6.75 -11.47 -3.46
CA ASP A 121 5.50 -10.97 -4.04
C ASP A 121 5.45 -9.42 -4.11
N SER A 122 6.41 -8.76 -3.48
CA SER A 122 6.43 -7.29 -3.32
C SER A 122 6.44 -6.55 -4.65
N LYS A 123 7.29 -6.97 -5.60
CA LYS A 123 7.48 -6.27 -6.87
C LYS A 123 6.21 -6.28 -7.72
N ILE A 124 5.52 -7.43 -7.76
CA ILE A 124 4.26 -7.58 -8.50
C ILE A 124 3.17 -6.76 -7.81
N ASN A 125 3.02 -6.91 -6.51
CA ASN A 125 1.99 -6.19 -5.74
C ASN A 125 2.15 -4.67 -5.87
N LEU A 126 3.36 -4.16 -5.74
CA LEU A 126 3.62 -2.73 -5.82
C LEU A 126 3.44 -2.20 -7.27
N ALA A 127 3.90 -2.94 -8.29
CA ALA A 127 3.69 -2.55 -9.68
C ALA A 127 2.20 -2.51 -10.05
N ASP A 128 1.43 -3.51 -9.64
CA ASP A 128 -0.01 -3.56 -9.87
C ASP A 128 -0.75 -2.47 -9.10
N ALA A 129 -0.31 -2.13 -7.88
CA ALA A 129 -0.86 -1.01 -7.13
C ALA A 129 -0.67 0.32 -7.88
N PHE A 130 0.50 0.57 -8.47
CA PHE A 130 0.72 1.78 -9.28
C PHE A 130 -0.12 1.80 -10.56
N ARG A 131 -0.28 0.65 -11.24
CA ARG A 131 -1.16 0.55 -12.42
C ARG A 131 -2.61 0.91 -12.05
N CYS A 132 -3.10 0.39 -10.92
CA CYS A 132 -4.43 0.70 -10.42
C CYS A 132 -4.56 2.16 -9.98
N ALA A 133 -3.55 2.72 -9.30
CA ALA A 133 -3.55 4.12 -8.90
C ALA A 133 -3.49 5.08 -10.09
N ALA A 134 -2.88 4.66 -11.21
CA ALA A 134 -2.85 5.42 -12.46
C ALA A 134 -4.08 5.18 -13.36
N SER A 135 -5.03 4.33 -12.96
CA SER A 135 -6.30 4.10 -13.65
C SER A 135 -7.39 5.07 -13.18
N ASP A 136 -8.63 4.84 -13.61
CA ASP A 136 -9.81 5.60 -13.17
C ASP A 136 -10.63 4.83 -12.12
N LEU A 137 -9.99 3.89 -11.40
CA LEU A 137 -10.62 3.13 -10.33
C LEU A 137 -10.92 4.05 -9.12
N PRO A 138 -12.18 4.29 -8.76
CA PRO A 138 -12.49 5.22 -7.68
C PRO A 138 -12.38 4.58 -6.29
N GLY A 139 -12.09 5.40 -5.29
CA GLY A 139 -12.18 5.02 -3.89
C GLY A 139 -11.05 4.15 -3.39
N VAL A 140 -11.28 3.47 -2.27
CA VAL A 140 -10.28 2.69 -1.55
C VAL A 140 -10.36 1.22 -1.93
N SER A 141 -9.22 0.68 -2.38
CA SER A 141 -9.07 -0.75 -2.72
C SER A 141 -7.75 -1.29 -2.21
N ILE A 142 -7.69 -2.60 -1.99
CA ILE A 142 -6.45 -3.35 -1.80
C ILE A 142 -6.09 -3.98 -3.15
N VAL A 143 -4.82 -3.85 -3.55
CA VAL A 143 -4.26 -4.59 -4.67
C VAL A 143 -3.25 -5.59 -4.14
N PHE A 144 -3.50 -6.86 -4.34
CA PHE A 144 -2.68 -7.94 -3.81
C PHE A 144 -2.77 -9.18 -4.70
N ASN A 145 -1.63 -9.78 -5.03
CA ASN A 145 -1.54 -10.96 -5.90
C ASN A 145 -2.35 -10.78 -7.21
N SER A 146 -2.18 -9.63 -7.87
CA SER A 146 -2.85 -9.22 -9.11
C SER A 146 -4.39 -9.19 -9.04
N HIS A 147 -4.95 -9.07 -7.84
CA HIS A 147 -6.37 -8.88 -7.61
C HIS A 147 -6.64 -7.50 -7.02
N VAL A 148 -7.72 -6.87 -7.49
CA VAL A 148 -8.27 -5.65 -6.90
C VAL A 148 -9.41 -6.03 -5.99
N ILE A 149 -9.31 -5.67 -4.72
CA ILE A 149 -10.28 -6.00 -3.69
C ILE A 149 -10.83 -4.71 -3.09
N LEU A 150 -12.15 -4.54 -3.12
CA LEU A 150 -12.79 -3.37 -2.51
C LEU A 150 -12.42 -3.26 -1.03
N GLY A 151 -12.03 -2.07 -0.58
CA GLY A 151 -11.50 -1.85 0.77
C GLY A 151 -12.44 -2.30 1.90
N THR A 152 -13.75 -2.21 1.69
CA THR A 152 -14.78 -2.68 2.65
C THR A 152 -15.06 -4.18 2.60
N ARG A 153 -14.47 -4.90 1.64
CA ARG A 153 -14.70 -6.35 1.41
C ARG A 153 -13.45 -7.20 1.61
N ALA A 154 -12.32 -6.57 1.89
CA ALA A 154 -11.05 -7.27 2.00
C ALA A 154 -10.92 -8.02 3.33
N ARG A 155 -10.29 -9.19 3.26
CA ARG A 155 -9.90 -9.97 4.43
C ARG A 155 -8.57 -10.69 4.16
N LYS A 156 -7.69 -10.74 5.17
CA LYS A 156 -6.54 -11.64 5.16
C LYS A 156 -7.02 -13.05 5.52
N THR A 157 -6.96 -13.96 4.56
CA THR A 157 -7.46 -15.34 4.72
C THR A 157 -6.36 -16.36 4.90
N ARG A 158 -5.11 -15.99 4.59
CA ARG A 158 -3.94 -16.88 4.70
C ARG A 158 -2.73 -16.13 5.24
N SER A 159 -2.01 -16.74 6.17
CA SER A 159 -0.86 -16.11 6.85
C SER A 159 0.48 -16.30 6.11
N LYS A 160 0.61 -17.36 5.29
CA LYS A 160 1.88 -17.74 4.63
C LYS A 160 1.84 -17.77 3.10
N SER A 161 0.67 -17.65 2.49
CA SER A 161 0.50 -17.69 1.04
C SER A 161 0.64 -16.31 0.42
N PHE A 162 1.17 -16.24 -0.81
CA PHE A 162 1.12 -15.02 -1.62
C PHE A 162 -0.32 -14.61 -1.98
N GLN A 163 -1.27 -15.53 -1.95
CA GLN A 163 -2.71 -15.23 -2.00
C GLN A 163 -3.27 -14.95 -0.59
N ALA A 164 -2.67 -14.00 0.11
CA ALA A 164 -3.01 -13.73 1.50
C ALA A 164 -4.37 -13.05 1.67
N CYS A 165 -4.76 -12.20 0.73
CA CYS A 165 -5.99 -11.39 0.79
C CYS A 165 -7.04 -11.89 -0.20
N SER A 166 -8.30 -11.84 0.19
CA SER A 166 -9.44 -12.16 -0.65
C SER A 166 -10.63 -11.24 -0.35
N SER A 167 -11.57 -11.17 -1.30
CA SER A 167 -12.87 -10.51 -1.08
C SER A 167 -13.79 -11.44 -0.30
N ILE A 168 -14.55 -10.87 0.62
CA ILE A 168 -15.68 -11.53 1.25
C ILE A 168 -16.95 -11.11 0.48
N ASN A 169 -17.49 -12.01 -0.35
CA ASN A 169 -18.66 -11.83 -1.22
C ASN A 169 -18.47 -10.79 -2.33
#